data_c3ad5b4ae8b3efd653a8b2149da7709f
#
_entry.id   c3ad5b4ae8b3efd653a8b2149da7709f
#
_cell.length_a   1.000
_cell.length_b   1.000
_cell.length_c   1.000
_cell.angle_alpha   90.00
_cell.angle_beta   90.00
_cell.angle_gamma   90.00
#
_symmetry.space_group_name_H-M   'P 1'
#
loop_
_entity.id
_entity.type
_entity.pdbx_description
1 polymer ?
#
loop_
_entity_poly.entity_id
_entity_poly.type
_entity_poly.pdbx_seq_one_letter_code
_entity_poly.pdbx_strand_id
1 'polypeptide(L)'
;TGAMSKTGAYGFLRFCLPLFPEAVESFAPTIGLMAAAGMVYGAWIAIAQKDLKALVAYSSISHLGFIVIGIFAHNGTGIEGSVLQMVNHGIIASALFLIVAFIEMRMGTRNLNELRGLSKAMPVLYGSFMLIMLAALGLPGLNGFVGEFMILMGVWTSDMFSGLSGVLVLMGGLSIVFASIYMLYMFQGSMQEAPENLPDGLTDIDQREFKFIFPACLLIILIGLYPKPFVDRITPSVDSLLHIEKTVNLHAGEDHH
;
A
#
# COMPACT_ATOMS: atom_id res chain seq x y z
N THR A 1 -7.29 -5.40 -7.65
CA THR A 1 -6.70 -4.58 -6.58
C THR A 1 -5.17 -4.61 -6.61
N GLY A 2 -4.54 -5.75 -6.89
CA GLY A 2 -3.08 -5.87 -6.93
C GLY A 2 -2.41 -5.06 -8.04
N ALA A 3 -2.89 -5.14 -9.28
CA ALA A 3 -2.26 -4.53 -10.46
C ALA A 3 -3.08 -3.39 -11.06
N MET A 4 -4.35 -3.64 -11.42
CA MET A 4 -5.14 -2.68 -12.20
C MET A 4 -5.41 -1.36 -11.47
N SER A 5 -5.54 -1.37 -10.14
CA SER A 5 -5.72 -0.14 -9.36
C SER A 5 -4.54 0.85 -9.47
N LYS A 6 -3.35 0.40 -9.88
CA LYS A 6 -2.16 1.23 -10.09
C LYS A 6 -2.09 1.86 -11.48
N THR A 7 -2.98 1.47 -12.40
CA THR A 7 -3.02 2.05 -13.75
C THR A 7 -3.28 3.56 -13.71
N GLY A 8 -4.14 4.03 -12.79
CA GLY A 8 -4.36 5.46 -12.57
C GLY A 8 -3.12 6.19 -12.07
N ALA A 9 -2.41 5.61 -11.09
CA ALA A 9 -1.16 6.16 -10.58
C ALA A 9 -0.07 6.21 -11.66
N TYR A 10 0.03 5.16 -12.48
CA TYR A 10 0.92 5.15 -13.64
C TYR A 10 0.52 6.23 -14.67
N GLY A 11 -0.78 6.46 -14.87
CA GLY A 11 -1.29 7.54 -15.71
C GLY A 11 -0.83 8.92 -15.25
N PHE A 12 -0.85 9.19 -13.94
CA PHE A 12 -0.29 10.43 -13.39
C PHE A 12 1.19 10.56 -13.71
N LEU A 13 1.99 9.52 -13.44
CA LEU A 13 3.43 9.54 -13.68
C LEU A 13 3.78 9.68 -15.16
N ARG A 14 3.07 8.99 -16.05
CA ARG A 14 3.45 8.90 -17.45
C ARG A 14 2.89 10.02 -18.33
N PHE A 15 1.72 10.53 -17.97
CA PHE A 15 0.99 11.50 -18.80
C PHE A 15 0.81 12.84 -18.09
N CYS A 16 0.32 12.86 -16.84
CA CYS A 16 -0.01 14.14 -16.21
C CYS A 16 1.23 14.96 -15.87
N LEU A 17 2.22 14.34 -15.22
CA LEU A 17 3.46 15.04 -14.86
C LEU A 17 4.19 15.60 -16.08
N PRO A 18 4.52 14.81 -17.13
CA PRO A 18 5.34 15.35 -18.22
C PRO A 18 4.57 16.23 -19.21
N LEU A 19 3.23 16.06 -19.36
CA LEU A 19 2.47 16.81 -20.36
C LEU A 19 1.83 18.10 -19.82
N PHE A 20 1.59 18.18 -18.50
CA PHE A 20 0.86 19.27 -17.88
C PHE A 20 1.54 19.78 -16.60
N PRO A 21 2.83 20.17 -16.64
CA PRO A 21 3.59 20.56 -15.45
C PRO A 21 2.97 21.74 -14.68
N GLU A 22 2.50 22.77 -15.36
CA GLU A 22 1.85 23.94 -14.74
C GLU A 22 0.55 23.55 -14.01
N ALA A 23 -0.25 22.65 -14.61
CA ALA A 23 -1.47 22.16 -13.97
C ALA A 23 -1.12 21.29 -12.76
N VAL A 24 -0.07 20.47 -12.83
CA VAL A 24 0.42 19.66 -11.70
C VAL A 24 0.81 20.56 -10.55
N GLU A 25 1.59 21.60 -10.78
CA GLU A 25 2.01 22.57 -9.76
C GLU A 25 0.79 23.25 -9.11
N SER A 26 -0.15 23.74 -9.92
CA SER A 26 -1.34 24.43 -9.44
C SER A 26 -2.28 23.53 -8.62
N PHE A 27 -2.47 22.27 -9.04
CA PHE A 27 -3.40 21.34 -8.42
C PHE A 27 -2.78 20.40 -7.37
N ALA A 28 -1.46 20.31 -7.27
CA ALA A 28 -0.78 19.43 -6.32
C ALA A 28 -1.29 19.57 -4.87
N PRO A 29 -1.48 20.78 -4.30
CA PRO A 29 -1.99 20.93 -2.95
C PRO A 29 -3.41 20.35 -2.79
N THR A 30 -4.28 20.59 -3.76
CA THR A 30 -5.66 20.08 -3.76
C THR A 30 -5.69 18.56 -3.86
N ILE A 31 -4.93 17.99 -4.80
CA ILE A 31 -4.83 16.54 -4.98
C ILE A 31 -4.20 15.89 -3.76
N GLY A 32 -3.17 16.52 -3.17
CA GLY A 32 -2.54 16.05 -1.94
C GLY A 32 -3.55 15.97 -0.78
N LEU A 33 -4.37 16.99 -0.58
CA LEU A 33 -5.43 16.99 0.45
C LEU A 33 -6.50 15.92 0.17
N MET A 34 -6.93 15.77 -1.08
CA MET A 34 -7.90 14.73 -1.45
C MET A 34 -7.33 13.32 -1.24
N ALA A 35 -6.07 13.10 -1.60
CA ALA A 35 -5.38 11.83 -1.38
C ALA A 35 -5.23 11.53 0.12
N ALA A 36 -4.83 12.52 0.92
CA ALA A 36 -4.72 12.40 2.37
C ALA A 36 -6.07 12.12 3.04
N ALA A 37 -7.14 12.81 2.61
CA ALA A 37 -8.49 12.52 3.08
C ALA A 37 -8.92 11.09 2.70
N GLY A 38 -8.61 10.65 1.46
CA GLY A 38 -8.86 9.28 1.01
C GLY A 38 -8.10 8.22 1.81
N MET A 39 -6.85 8.50 2.20
CA MET A 39 -6.06 7.62 3.08
C MET A 39 -6.77 7.38 4.42
N VAL A 40 -7.11 8.48 5.10
CA VAL A 40 -7.73 8.41 6.43
C VAL A 40 -9.14 7.80 6.34
N TYR A 41 -9.93 8.21 5.34
CA TYR A 41 -11.28 7.71 5.11
C TYR A 41 -11.30 6.21 4.79
N GLY A 42 -10.43 5.76 3.87
CA GLY A 42 -10.31 4.34 3.52
C GLY A 42 -9.93 3.46 4.70
N ALA A 43 -8.95 3.91 5.50
CA ALA A 43 -8.53 3.23 6.71
C ALA A 43 -9.64 3.22 7.79
N TRP A 44 -10.36 4.32 7.98
CA TRP A 44 -11.49 4.40 8.91
C TRP A 44 -12.61 3.43 8.55
N ILE A 45 -13.00 3.37 7.27
CA ILE A 45 -14.02 2.41 6.82
C ILE A 45 -13.54 0.97 6.97
N ALA A 46 -12.25 0.68 6.72
CA ALA A 46 -11.70 -0.65 6.88
C ALA A 46 -11.88 -1.18 8.32
N ILE A 47 -11.75 -0.33 9.34
CA ILE A 47 -11.98 -0.68 10.76
C ILE A 47 -13.40 -1.20 11.00
N ALA A 48 -14.39 -0.64 10.31
CA ALA A 48 -15.80 -0.99 10.50
C ALA A 48 -16.23 -2.26 9.75
N GLN A 49 -15.36 -2.82 8.89
CA GLN A 49 -15.72 -3.98 8.08
C GLN A 49 -15.70 -5.27 8.89
N LYS A 50 -16.73 -6.10 8.66
CA LYS A 50 -16.85 -7.46 9.21
C LYS A 50 -16.52 -8.53 8.19
N ASP A 51 -16.48 -8.20 6.91
CA ASP A 51 -16.09 -9.10 5.82
C ASP A 51 -14.61 -8.92 5.52
N LEU A 52 -13.82 -10.02 5.59
CA LEU A 52 -12.38 -10.03 5.34
C LEU A 52 -12.02 -9.41 3.99
N LYS A 53 -12.77 -9.75 2.95
CA LYS A 53 -12.52 -9.28 1.59
C LYS A 53 -12.80 -7.78 1.46
N ALA A 54 -13.87 -7.30 2.07
CA ALA A 54 -14.20 -5.89 2.12
C ALA A 54 -13.15 -5.08 2.89
N LEU A 55 -12.68 -5.60 4.03
CA LEU A 55 -11.62 -4.98 4.82
C LEU A 55 -10.35 -4.79 4.00
N VAL A 56 -9.87 -5.84 3.32
CA VAL A 56 -8.69 -5.76 2.44
C VAL A 56 -8.93 -4.82 1.25
N ALA A 57 -10.16 -4.75 0.72
CA ALA A 57 -10.48 -3.83 -0.37
C ALA A 57 -10.41 -2.36 0.09
N TYR A 58 -10.99 -2.03 1.25
CA TYR A 58 -10.95 -0.66 1.79
C TYR A 58 -9.54 -0.26 2.24
N SER A 59 -8.74 -1.18 2.78
CA SER A 59 -7.33 -0.91 3.08
C SER A 59 -6.55 -0.49 1.84
N SER A 60 -6.89 -1.03 0.68
CA SER A 60 -6.25 -0.66 -0.59
C SER A 60 -6.52 0.79 -1.00
N ILE A 61 -7.68 1.36 -0.64
CA ILE A 61 -7.97 2.78 -0.88
C ILE A 61 -7.00 3.66 -0.10
N SER A 62 -6.73 3.31 1.16
CA SER A 62 -5.75 4.01 1.99
C SER A 62 -4.36 3.97 1.38
N HIS A 63 -3.86 2.80 1.00
CA HIS A 63 -2.52 2.67 0.41
C HIS A 63 -2.39 3.35 -0.97
N LEU A 64 -3.46 3.42 -1.77
CA LEU A 64 -3.47 4.19 -3.02
C LEU A 64 -3.35 5.69 -2.77
N GLY A 65 -3.92 6.20 -1.69
CA GLY A 65 -3.74 7.59 -1.27
C GLY A 65 -2.27 7.92 -0.99
N PHE A 66 -1.51 7.02 -0.34
CA PHE A 66 -0.06 7.18 -0.17
C PHE A 66 0.66 7.29 -1.51
N ILE A 67 0.34 6.44 -2.47
CA ILE A 67 0.96 6.46 -3.79
C ILE A 67 0.70 7.80 -4.49
N VAL A 68 -0.54 8.27 -4.46
CA VAL A 68 -0.91 9.53 -5.12
C VAL A 68 -0.20 10.72 -4.48
N ILE A 69 -0.19 10.83 -3.14
CA ILE A 69 0.46 11.96 -2.46
C ILE A 69 1.97 11.99 -2.72
N GLY A 70 2.63 10.82 -2.80
CA GLY A 70 4.04 10.73 -3.11
C GLY A 70 4.38 11.10 -4.56
N ILE A 71 3.49 10.79 -5.52
CA ILE A 71 3.63 11.24 -6.91
C ILE A 71 3.58 12.77 -6.99
N PHE A 72 2.58 13.39 -6.33
CA PHE A 72 2.39 14.84 -6.34
C PHE A 72 3.31 15.60 -5.38
N ALA A 73 4.12 14.90 -4.57
CA ALA A 73 5.25 15.51 -3.88
C ALA A 73 6.32 16.04 -4.84
N HIS A 74 6.34 15.54 -6.07
CA HIS A 74 7.10 16.04 -7.21
C HIS A 74 8.60 16.16 -6.95
N ASN A 75 9.15 15.23 -6.18
CA ASN A 75 10.58 15.10 -5.94
C ASN A 75 11.02 13.63 -6.05
N GLY A 76 12.33 13.41 -6.20
CA GLY A 76 12.90 12.07 -6.41
C GLY A 76 12.43 11.08 -5.38
N THR A 77 12.56 11.40 -4.08
CA THR A 77 12.23 10.50 -2.97
C THR A 77 10.74 10.13 -2.94
N GLY A 78 9.84 11.09 -3.16
CA GLY A 78 8.38 10.86 -3.16
C GLY A 78 7.95 9.98 -4.33
N ILE A 79 8.46 10.25 -5.53
CA ILE A 79 8.13 9.49 -6.74
C ILE A 79 8.73 8.07 -6.67
N GLU A 80 9.99 7.92 -6.27
CA GLU A 80 10.63 6.61 -6.06
C GLU A 80 9.87 5.78 -5.03
N GLY A 81 9.52 6.39 -3.90
CA GLY A 81 8.71 5.77 -2.87
C GLY A 81 7.34 5.33 -3.39
N SER A 82 6.70 6.15 -4.23
CA SER A 82 5.40 5.83 -4.84
C SER A 82 5.49 4.65 -5.80
N VAL A 83 6.49 4.62 -6.67
CA VAL A 83 6.71 3.50 -7.60
C VAL A 83 7.00 2.22 -6.83
N LEU A 84 7.86 2.28 -5.81
CA LEU A 84 8.15 1.15 -4.94
C LEU A 84 6.89 0.68 -4.21
N GLN A 85 6.07 1.61 -3.70
CA GLN A 85 4.83 1.28 -3.00
C GLN A 85 3.76 0.69 -3.94
N MET A 86 3.73 1.06 -5.21
CA MET A 86 2.88 0.39 -6.20
C MET A 86 3.19 -1.11 -6.29
N VAL A 87 4.47 -1.47 -6.30
CA VAL A 87 4.93 -2.87 -6.31
C VAL A 87 4.62 -3.55 -4.98
N ASN A 88 5.00 -2.93 -3.88
CA ASN A 88 4.81 -3.46 -2.52
C ASN A 88 3.35 -3.75 -2.21
N HIS A 89 2.47 -2.77 -2.44
CA HIS A 89 1.05 -2.94 -2.24
C HIS A 89 0.47 -4.00 -3.20
N GLY A 90 0.99 -4.10 -4.43
CA GLY A 90 0.60 -5.15 -5.37
C GLY A 90 0.84 -6.55 -4.81
N ILE A 91 2.03 -6.78 -4.25
CA ILE A 91 2.43 -8.06 -3.63
C ILE A 91 1.57 -8.33 -2.38
N ILE A 92 1.49 -7.37 -1.46
CA ILE A 92 0.79 -7.50 -0.17
C ILE A 92 -0.71 -7.75 -0.39
N ALA A 93 -1.38 -6.92 -1.20
CA ALA A 93 -2.80 -7.03 -1.44
C ALA A 93 -3.16 -8.37 -2.13
N SER A 94 -2.38 -8.78 -3.13
CA SER A 94 -2.61 -10.06 -3.79
C SER A 94 -2.46 -11.24 -2.83
N ALA A 95 -1.45 -11.20 -1.95
CA ALA A 95 -1.24 -12.24 -0.94
C ALA A 95 -2.36 -12.25 0.11
N LEU A 96 -2.84 -11.08 0.57
CA LEU A 96 -3.98 -10.99 1.49
C LEU A 96 -5.26 -11.57 0.87
N PHE A 97 -5.54 -11.26 -0.41
CA PHE A 97 -6.70 -11.83 -1.09
C PHE A 97 -6.59 -13.35 -1.27
N LEU A 98 -5.39 -13.91 -1.50
CA LEU A 98 -5.18 -15.36 -1.51
C LEU A 98 -5.46 -15.97 -0.15
N ILE A 99 -5.00 -15.36 0.95
CA ILE A 99 -5.28 -15.81 2.32
C ILE A 99 -6.79 -15.80 2.58
N VAL A 100 -7.47 -14.71 2.24
CA VAL A 100 -8.94 -14.61 2.39
C VAL A 100 -9.64 -15.71 1.60
N ALA A 101 -9.19 -16.00 0.36
CA ALA A 101 -9.75 -17.07 -0.45
C ALA A 101 -9.52 -18.46 0.20
N PHE A 102 -8.34 -18.72 0.74
CA PHE A 102 -8.06 -20.00 1.42
C PHE A 102 -8.89 -20.19 2.68
N ILE A 103 -9.13 -19.12 3.44
CA ILE A 103 -10.05 -19.15 4.60
C ILE A 103 -11.48 -19.42 4.12
N GLU A 104 -11.97 -18.67 3.12
CA GLU A 104 -13.33 -18.81 2.58
C GLU A 104 -13.58 -20.21 2.02
N MET A 105 -12.61 -20.79 1.30
CA MET A 105 -12.73 -22.16 0.76
C MET A 105 -12.90 -23.23 1.85
N ARG A 106 -12.31 -23.03 3.04
CA ARG A 106 -12.33 -24.00 4.14
C ARG A 106 -13.47 -23.77 5.11
N MET A 107 -13.79 -22.51 5.38
CA MET A 107 -14.81 -22.13 6.36
C MET A 107 -16.19 -21.89 5.75
N GLY A 108 -16.29 -21.73 4.42
CA GLY A 108 -17.53 -21.36 3.72
C GLY A 108 -18.00 -19.93 4.03
N THR A 109 -17.26 -19.18 4.83
CA THR A 109 -17.57 -17.81 5.23
C THR A 109 -16.32 -16.96 5.28
N ARG A 110 -16.48 -15.64 5.17
CA ARG A 110 -15.45 -14.63 5.36
C ARG A 110 -15.85 -13.58 6.39
N ASN A 111 -16.93 -13.83 7.11
CA ASN A 111 -17.40 -12.95 8.16
C ASN A 111 -16.53 -13.13 9.42
N LEU A 112 -15.85 -12.08 9.87
CA LEU A 112 -14.97 -12.08 11.04
C LEU A 112 -15.64 -12.58 12.31
N ASN A 113 -16.94 -12.36 12.46
CA ASN A 113 -17.68 -12.82 13.64
C ASN A 113 -17.84 -14.36 13.70
N GLU A 114 -17.71 -15.03 12.55
CA GLU A 114 -17.85 -16.48 12.40
C GLU A 114 -16.49 -17.19 12.31
N LEU A 115 -15.41 -16.42 12.10
CA LEU A 115 -14.04 -16.92 11.96
C LEU A 115 -13.31 -16.72 13.28
N ARG A 116 -13.03 -17.81 14.02
CA ARG A 116 -12.32 -17.73 15.30
C ARG A 116 -11.39 -18.91 15.49
N GLY A 117 -10.18 -18.66 16.00
CA GLY A 117 -9.28 -19.69 16.47
C GLY A 117 -8.64 -20.56 15.38
N LEU A 118 -8.52 -20.07 14.16
CA LEU A 118 -7.98 -20.83 13.01
C LEU A 118 -6.50 -21.20 13.16
N SER A 119 -5.75 -20.51 14.03
CA SER A 119 -4.30 -20.72 14.21
C SER A 119 -3.92 -22.16 14.59
N LYS A 120 -4.76 -22.84 15.38
CA LYS A 120 -4.50 -24.23 15.81
C LYS A 120 -4.69 -25.23 14.68
N ALA A 121 -5.67 -25.00 13.81
CA ALA A 121 -5.98 -25.88 12.69
C ALA A 121 -5.10 -25.61 11.47
N MET A 122 -4.65 -24.35 11.28
CA MET A 122 -3.93 -23.90 10.09
C MET A 122 -2.65 -23.12 10.47
N PRO A 123 -1.63 -23.75 11.06
CA PRO A 123 -0.41 -23.07 11.54
C PRO A 123 0.44 -22.49 10.41
N VAL A 124 0.50 -23.09 9.22
CA VAL A 124 1.26 -22.55 8.09
C VAL A 124 0.58 -21.33 7.49
N LEU A 125 -0.76 -21.37 7.37
CA LEU A 125 -1.54 -20.20 6.97
C LEU A 125 -1.40 -19.08 7.99
N TYR A 126 -1.45 -19.39 9.29
CA TYR A 126 -1.25 -18.43 10.38
C TYR A 126 0.09 -17.69 10.26
N GLY A 127 1.20 -18.41 10.08
CA GLY A 127 2.52 -17.81 9.94
C GLY A 127 2.65 -16.95 8.69
N SER A 128 2.12 -17.42 7.56
CA SER A 128 2.10 -16.65 6.29
C SER A 128 1.23 -15.39 6.41
N PHE A 129 0.05 -15.51 7.00
CA PHE A 129 -0.85 -14.38 7.22
C PHE A 129 -0.23 -13.34 8.15
N MET A 130 0.41 -13.79 9.26
CA MET A 130 1.08 -12.89 10.18
C MET A 130 2.15 -12.05 9.48
N LEU A 131 3.02 -12.67 8.66
CA LEU A 131 4.06 -11.94 7.92
C LEU A 131 3.46 -10.91 6.95
N ILE A 132 2.45 -11.31 6.18
CA ILE A 132 1.82 -10.44 5.18
C ILE A 132 1.05 -9.31 5.86
N MET A 133 0.38 -9.58 6.97
CA MET A 133 -0.31 -8.59 7.79
C MET A 133 0.68 -7.56 8.37
N LEU A 134 1.80 -8.02 8.92
CA LEU A 134 2.85 -7.14 9.43
C LEU A 134 3.45 -6.24 8.34
N ALA A 135 3.57 -6.76 7.11
CA ALA A 135 3.97 -5.95 5.96
C ALA A 135 2.91 -4.91 5.57
N ALA A 136 1.62 -5.29 5.65
CA ALA A 136 0.50 -4.40 5.33
C ALA A 136 0.34 -3.25 6.32
N LEU A 137 0.68 -3.43 7.58
CA LEU A 137 0.65 -2.36 8.59
C LEU A 137 1.92 -1.50 8.62
N GLY A 138 2.88 -1.78 7.73
CA GLY A 138 4.11 -0.98 7.63
C GLY A 138 5.14 -1.25 8.72
N LEU A 139 5.33 -2.52 9.14
CA LEU A 139 6.35 -2.86 10.12
C LEU A 139 7.77 -2.61 9.54
N PRO A 140 8.66 -1.88 10.25
CA PRO A 140 10.06 -1.71 9.85
C PRO A 140 10.76 -3.04 9.60
N GLY A 141 11.48 -3.14 8.48
CA GLY A 141 12.12 -4.38 8.02
C GLY A 141 11.29 -5.18 7.02
N LEU A 142 10.04 -4.77 6.74
CA LEU A 142 9.20 -5.32 5.68
C LEU A 142 8.94 -4.28 4.59
N ASN A 143 8.57 -4.75 3.41
CA ASN A 143 8.49 -3.93 2.20
C ASN A 143 7.49 -2.76 2.29
N GLY A 144 6.37 -2.93 2.98
CA GLY A 144 5.34 -1.88 3.12
C GLY A 144 5.92 -0.61 3.76
N PHE A 145 6.70 -0.76 4.83
CA PHE A 145 7.34 0.37 5.52
C PHE A 145 8.25 1.20 4.60
N VAL A 146 9.05 0.54 3.77
CA VAL A 146 10.05 1.25 2.94
C VAL A 146 9.38 2.25 2.00
N GLY A 147 8.35 1.82 1.28
CA GLY A 147 7.63 2.69 0.36
C GLY A 147 6.89 3.83 1.05
N GLU A 148 6.16 3.53 2.14
CA GLU A 148 5.41 4.53 2.91
C GLU A 148 6.34 5.56 3.55
N PHE A 149 7.47 5.13 4.12
CA PHE A 149 8.45 6.03 4.72
C PHE A 149 9.07 6.96 3.68
N MET A 150 9.47 6.44 2.50
CA MET A 150 10.00 7.27 1.42
C MET A 150 8.97 8.29 0.93
N ILE A 151 7.70 7.90 0.82
CA ILE A 151 6.62 8.81 0.44
C ILE A 151 6.49 9.94 1.48
N LEU A 152 6.40 9.62 2.76
CA LEU A 152 6.27 10.64 3.82
C LEU A 152 7.47 11.58 3.87
N MET A 153 8.68 11.07 3.66
CA MET A 153 9.89 11.90 3.54
C MET A 153 9.84 12.82 2.31
N GLY A 154 9.38 12.28 1.16
CA GLY A 154 9.18 13.06 -0.04
C GLY A 154 8.15 14.18 0.15
N VAL A 155 7.03 13.87 0.79
CA VAL A 155 5.97 14.86 1.12
C VAL A 155 6.48 15.93 2.08
N TRP A 156 7.27 15.54 3.10
CA TRP A 156 7.83 16.48 4.07
C TRP A 156 8.77 17.49 3.43
N THR A 157 9.58 17.05 2.45
CA THR A 157 10.58 17.88 1.75
C THR A 157 10.06 18.50 0.46
N SER A 158 8.76 18.39 0.18
CA SER A 158 8.18 18.86 -1.08
C SER A 158 7.88 20.35 -1.05
N ASP A 159 8.36 21.06 -2.06
CA ASP A 159 8.00 22.46 -2.31
C ASP A 159 6.55 22.62 -2.80
N MET A 160 6.00 21.59 -3.48
CA MET A 160 4.61 21.55 -3.97
C MET A 160 3.57 21.63 -2.84
N PHE A 161 3.93 21.17 -1.65
CA PHE A 161 3.07 21.18 -0.46
C PHE A 161 3.46 22.23 0.56
N SER A 162 4.04 23.35 0.11
CA SER A 162 4.49 24.43 0.98
C SER A 162 3.37 24.87 1.93
N GLY A 163 3.63 24.80 3.24
CA GLY A 163 2.64 25.07 4.28
C GLY A 163 1.64 23.96 4.61
N LEU A 164 1.53 22.91 3.79
CA LEU A 164 0.63 21.78 3.99
C LEU A 164 1.38 20.46 4.31
N SER A 165 2.67 20.38 4.04
CA SER A 165 3.47 19.16 4.20
C SER A 165 3.31 18.51 5.59
N GLY A 166 3.32 19.30 6.64
CA GLY A 166 3.13 18.82 8.02
C GLY A 166 1.75 18.18 8.23
N VAL A 167 0.69 18.77 7.69
CA VAL A 167 -0.67 18.23 7.78
C VAL A 167 -0.78 16.92 7.00
N LEU A 168 -0.23 16.88 5.80
CA LEU A 168 -0.28 15.69 4.95
C LEU A 168 0.50 14.51 5.55
N VAL A 169 1.68 14.77 6.12
CA VAL A 169 2.48 13.76 6.84
C VAL A 169 1.76 13.28 8.10
N LEU A 170 1.12 14.19 8.85
CA LEU A 170 0.32 13.82 10.02
C LEU A 170 -0.87 12.93 9.64
N MET A 171 -1.57 13.23 8.55
CA MET A 171 -2.66 12.40 8.03
C MET A 171 -2.16 11.03 7.55
N GLY A 172 -0.98 10.98 6.91
CA GLY A 172 -0.32 9.72 6.57
C GLY A 172 0.01 8.89 7.81
N GLY A 173 0.61 9.49 8.82
CA GLY A 173 0.89 8.83 10.10
C GLY A 173 -0.38 8.31 10.79
N LEU A 174 -1.46 9.09 10.80
CA LEU A 174 -2.76 8.66 11.32
C LEU A 174 -3.33 7.46 10.55
N SER A 175 -3.17 7.45 9.23
CA SER A 175 -3.58 6.33 8.38
C SER A 175 -2.83 5.04 8.71
N ILE A 176 -1.52 5.11 8.99
CA ILE A 176 -0.69 3.97 9.44
C ILE A 176 -1.21 3.44 10.80
N VAL A 177 -1.56 4.33 11.73
CA VAL A 177 -2.15 3.91 13.02
C VAL A 177 -3.47 3.17 12.78
N PHE A 178 -4.35 3.68 11.93
CA PHE A 178 -5.59 3.00 11.58
C PHE A 178 -5.35 1.67 10.85
N ALA A 179 -4.31 1.62 9.99
CA ALA A 179 -3.91 0.37 9.35
C ALA A 179 -3.52 -0.71 10.37
N SER A 180 -2.78 -0.31 11.41
CA SER A 180 -2.45 -1.21 12.50
C SER A 180 -3.69 -1.73 13.23
N ILE A 181 -4.67 -0.87 13.48
CA ILE A 181 -5.92 -1.24 14.17
C ILE A 181 -6.70 -2.29 13.35
N TYR A 182 -7.03 -2.00 12.06
CA TYR A 182 -7.87 -2.92 11.30
C TYR A 182 -7.14 -4.21 10.92
N MET A 183 -5.83 -4.16 10.68
CA MET A 183 -5.06 -5.37 10.37
C MET A 183 -4.91 -6.29 11.58
N LEU A 184 -4.62 -5.73 12.76
CA LEU A 184 -4.56 -6.52 14.00
C LEU A 184 -5.94 -7.07 14.36
N TYR A 185 -7.01 -6.27 14.23
CA TYR A 185 -8.38 -6.71 14.46
C TYR A 185 -8.75 -7.89 13.54
N MET A 186 -8.45 -7.79 12.24
CA MET A 186 -8.66 -8.85 11.26
C MET A 186 -7.91 -10.13 11.64
N PHE A 187 -6.62 -10.00 11.98
CA PHE A 187 -5.76 -11.14 12.31
C PHE A 187 -6.13 -11.80 13.63
N GLN A 188 -6.32 -11.01 14.68
CA GLN A 188 -6.69 -11.53 16.00
C GLN A 188 -8.07 -12.19 15.97
N GLY A 189 -9.05 -11.52 15.37
CA GLY A 189 -10.41 -12.03 15.29
C GLY A 189 -10.51 -13.36 14.53
N SER A 190 -9.79 -13.51 13.43
CA SER A 190 -9.82 -14.76 12.65
C SER A 190 -8.91 -15.86 13.20
N MET A 191 -7.72 -15.52 13.69
CA MET A 191 -6.68 -16.49 13.99
C MET A 191 -6.51 -16.81 15.47
N GLN A 192 -6.64 -15.81 16.38
CA GLN A 192 -6.18 -15.93 17.76
C GLN A 192 -7.30 -16.10 18.80
N GLU A 193 -8.53 -15.73 18.48
CA GLU A 193 -9.67 -15.91 19.42
C GLU A 193 -9.92 -17.38 19.74
N ALA A 194 -10.68 -17.63 20.81
CA ALA A 194 -11.06 -18.99 21.19
C ALA A 194 -11.83 -19.67 20.04
N PRO A 195 -11.48 -20.90 19.66
CA PRO A 195 -12.14 -21.60 18.58
C PRO A 195 -13.61 -21.84 18.91
N GLU A 196 -14.50 -21.31 18.10
CA GLU A 196 -15.93 -21.56 18.16
C GLU A 196 -16.37 -22.15 16.82
N ASN A 197 -17.05 -23.31 16.87
CA ASN A 197 -17.68 -23.95 15.71
C ASN A 197 -16.71 -24.21 14.51
N LEU A 198 -15.49 -24.67 14.79
CA LEU A 198 -14.60 -25.12 13.72
C LEU A 198 -15.16 -26.40 13.06
N PRO A 199 -15.21 -26.49 11.74
CA PRO A 199 -15.60 -27.69 11.04
C PRO A 199 -14.67 -28.86 11.40
N ASP A 200 -15.23 -30.06 11.58
CA ASP A 200 -14.44 -31.27 11.74
C ASP A 200 -13.61 -31.55 10.50
N GLY A 201 -12.33 -31.88 10.69
CA GLY A 201 -11.42 -32.19 9.58
C GLY A 201 -10.84 -30.99 8.85
N LEU A 202 -10.83 -29.79 9.46
CA LEU A 202 -10.19 -28.60 8.91
C LEU A 202 -8.69 -28.88 8.65
N THR A 203 -8.24 -28.67 7.42
CA THR A 203 -6.84 -28.90 7.02
C THR A 203 -6.13 -27.58 6.72
N ASP A 204 -4.83 -27.52 7.02
CA ASP A 204 -3.99 -26.37 6.66
C ASP A 204 -3.81 -26.25 5.12
N ILE A 205 -3.14 -25.20 4.67
CA ILE A 205 -2.82 -25.02 3.26
C ILE A 205 -1.91 -26.14 2.75
N ASP A 206 -2.21 -26.62 1.55
CA ASP A 206 -1.45 -27.67 0.91
C ASP A 206 -0.14 -27.12 0.29
N GLN A 207 0.71 -28.02 -0.22
CA GLN A 207 1.96 -27.63 -0.86
C GLN A 207 1.77 -26.77 -2.12
N ARG A 208 0.63 -26.90 -2.80
CA ARG A 208 0.32 -26.12 -4.00
C ARG A 208 -0.07 -24.70 -3.60
N GLU A 209 -0.94 -24.56 -2.62
CA GLU A 209 -1.37 -23.27 -2.06
C GLU A 209 -0.20 -22.52 -1.47
N PHE A 210 0.68 -23.21 -0.72
CA PHE A 210 1.89 -22.61 -0.19
C PHE A 210 2.83 -22.06 -1.28
N LYS A 211 2.97 -22.76 -2.42
CA LYS A 211 3.77 -22.28 -3.56
C LYS A 211 3.25 -20.96 -4.15
N PHE A 212 1.97 -20.63 -3.99
CA PHE A 212 1.43 -19.33 -4.43
C PHE A 212 1.72 -18.20 -3.42
N ILE A 213 1.75 -18.49 -2.12
CA ILE A 213 2.02 -17.49 -1.09
C ILE A 213 3.52 -17.27 -0.89
N PHE A 214 4.33 -18.32 -0.98
CA PHE A 214 5.75 -18.29 -0.69
C PHE A 214 6.54 -17.20 -1.45
N PRO A 215 6.36 -17.00 -2.76
CA PRO A 215 7.06 -15.94 -3.49
C PRO A 215 6.72 -14.54 -2.95
N ALA A 216 5.47 -14.30 -2.56
CA ALA A 216 5.07 -13.05 -1.96
C ALA A 216 5.74 -12.83 -0.60
N CYS A 217 5.76 -13.84 0.27
CA CYS A 217 6.46 -13.79 1.56
C CYS A 217 7.95 -13.51 1.37
N LEU A 218 8.59 -14.18 0.41
CA LEU A 218 10.00 -13.98 0.10
C LEU A 218 10.27 -12.55 -0.38
N LEU A 219 9.48 -12.03 -1.31
CA LEU A 219 9.63 -10.65 -1.82
C LEU A 219 9.38 -9.60 -0.75
N ILE A 220 8.42 -9.80 0.14
CA ILE A 220 8.14 -8.93 1.28
C ILE A 220 9.39 -8.75 2.15
N ILE A 221 10.06 -9.85 2.48
CA ILE A 221 11.28 -9.84 3.30
C ILE A 221 12.46 -9.24 2.51
N LEU A 222 12.66 -9.66 1.27
CA LEU A 222 13.78 -9.19 0.44
C LEU A 222 13.73 -7.68 0.20
N ILE A 223 12.57 -7.14 -0.21
CA ILE A 223 12.43 -5.71 -0.46
C ILE A 223 12.51 -4.93 0.86
N GLY A 224 11.99 -5.50 1.97
CA GLY A 224 12.02 -4.86 3.27
C GLY A 224 13.43 -4.74 3.87
N LEU A 225 14.23 -5.80 3.79
CA LEU A 225 15.58 -5.83 4.34
C LEU A 225 16.62 -5.21 3.39
N TYR A 226 16.42 -5.32 2.10
CA TYR A 226 17.37 -4.84 1.09
C TYR A 226 16.66 -4.12 -0.08
N PRO A 227 16.11 -2.92 0.16
CA PRO A 227 15.36 -2.16 -0.85
C PRO A 227 16.25 -1.60 -1.97
N LYS A 228 17.54 -1.39 -1.70
CA LYS A 228 18.48 -0.72 -2.60
C LYS A 228 18.44 -1.22 -4.05
N PRO A 229 18.50 -2.52 -4.39
CA PRO A 229 18.47 -2.98 -5.78
C PRO A 229 17.19 -2.62 -6.52
N PHE A 230 16.08 -2.47 -5.81
CA PHE A 230 14.80 -2.08 -6.39
C PHE A 230 14.75 -0.57 -6.63
N VAL A 231 15.20 0.22 -5.67
CA VAL A 231 15.29 1.68 -5.78
C VAL A 231 16.27 2.06 -6.89
N ASP A 232 17.48 1.49 -6.92
CA ASP A 232 18.50 1.77 -7.95
C ASP A 232 17.99 1.50 -9.39
N ARG A 233 16.96 0.67 -9.57
CA ARG A 233 16.32 0.46 -10.88
C ARG A 233 15.23 1.48 -11.20
N ILE A 234 14.64 2.09 -10.19
CA ILE A 234 13.59 3.10 -10.31
C ILE A 234 14.20 4.48 -10.56
N THR A 235 15.27 4.82 -9.83
CA THR A 235 15.94 6.13 -9.84
C THR A 235 16.23 6.68 -11.25
N PRO A 236 16.83 5.94 -12.20
CA PRO A 236 17.12 6.50 -13.51
C PRO A 236 15.89 6.97 -14.30
N SER A 237 14.77 6.26 -14.12
CA SER A 237 13.49 6.62 -14.76
C SER A 237 12.86 7.83 -14.10
N VAL A 238 12.97 7.96 -12.79
CA VAL A 238 12.48 9.12 -12.03
C VAL A 238 13.31 10.36 -12.34
N ASP A 239 14.64 10.25 -12.38
CA ASP A 239 15.54 11.34 -12.77
C ASP A 239 15.24 11.83 -14.18
N SER A 240 15.05 10.92 -15.13
CA SER A 240 14.66 11.27 -16.50
C SER A 240 13.32 12.01 -16.54
N LEU A 241 12.34 11.60 -15.76
CA LEU A 241 11.04 12.26 -15.66
C LEU A 241 11.19 13.71 -15.18
N LEU A 242 11.91 13.92 -14.08
CA LEU A 242 12.13 15.23 -13.48
C LEU A 242 13.01 16.16 -14.37
N HIS A 243 13.93 15.59 -15.17
CA HIS A 243 14.73 16.35 -16.13
C HIS A 243 13.92 16.81 -17.33
N ILE A 244 13.03 15.98 -17.88
CA ILE A 244 12.15 16.33 -19.00
C ILE A 244 11.29 17.54 -18.62
N GLU A 245 10.71 17.57 -17.43
CA GLU A 245 9.90 18.68 -16.96
C GLU A 245 10.68 20.00 -16.82
N LYS A 246 11.89 19.95 -16.28
CA LYS A 246 12.76 21.14 -16.19
C LYS A 246 13.04 21.73 -17.57
N THR A 247 13.24 20.90 -18.57
CA THR A 247 13.53 21.33 -19.95
C THR A 247 12.28 21.95 -20.60
N VAL A 248 11.10 21.36 -20.37
CA VAL A 248 9.82 21.89 -20.89
C VAL A 248 9.52 23.28 -20.29
N ASN A 249 9.70 23.43 -18.98
CA ASN A 249 9.46 24.70 -18.30
C ASN A 249 10.43 25.82 -18.74
N LEU A 250 11.68 25.48 -19.08
CA LEU A 250 12.63 26.45 -19.60
C LEU A 250 12.20 26.98 -20.98
N HIS A 251 11.71 26.13 -21.86
CA HIS A 251 11.24 26.57 -23.19
C HIS A 251 9.91 27.34 -23.14
N ALA A 252 8.99 26.96 -22.23
CA ALA A 252 7.74 27.69 -22.05
C ALA A 252 7.94 29.10 -21.46
N GLY A 253 9.02 29.33 -20.69
CA GLY A 253 9.36 30.64 -20.16
C GLY A 253 10.03 31.59 -21.18
N GLU A 254 10.61 31.07 -22.26
CA GLU A 254 11.22 31.84 -23.32
C GLU A 254 10.20 32.39 -24.34
N ASP A 255 9.02 31.75 -24.47
CA ASP A 255 7.97 32.15 -25.42
C ASP A 255 7.04 33.29 -24.90
N HIS A 256 7.26 33.75 -23.67
CA HIS A 256 6.47 34.82 -23.05
C HIS A 256 7.21 36.17 -22.87
N HIS A 257 8.30 36.37 -23.60
CA HIS A 257 9.04 37.67 -23.66
C HIS A 257 8.96 38.34 -25.02
#